data_4dbb043f4da7968b59efd1b2f21f1e37
#
_entry.id   4dbb043f4da7968b59efd1b2f21f1e37
#
_cell.length_a   1.000
_cell.length_b   1.000
_cell.length_c   1.000
_cell.angle_alpha   90.00
_cell.angle_beta   90.00
_cell.angle_gamma   90.00
#
_symmetry.space_group_name_H-M   'P 1'
#
loop_
_entity.id
_entity.type
_entity.pdbx_description
1 polymer ?
#
loop_
_entity_poly.entity_id
_entity_poly.type
_entity_poly.pdbx_seq_one_letter_code
_entity_poly.pdbx_strand_id
1 'polypeptide(L)'
;MGIMISGEAVEMFTISFLQIWNYQAETNTPYEEFLLPHKKTKIPYNGYVIPFSDSPTDENDTGKLMHLNMINCAQDYFWITTPYLILDQEMISALTLAISNGVDVRIVVPGIPDKKMVYEVTKANFDILIKKGVKIYEYTPGFIHGKVALADDRSA
;
A
#
# COMPACT_ATOMS: atom_id res chain seq x y z
N MET A 1 5.21 8.43 -10.44
CA MET A 1 4.59 7.14 -10.80
C MET A 1 3.09 7.25 -10.62
N GLY A 2 2.29 6.72 -11.50
CA GLY A 2 0.82 6.71 -11.43
C GLY A 2 0.27 5.43 -12.06
N ILE A 3 -0.95 5.08 -11.68
CA ILE A 3 -1.66 3.90 -12.21
C ILE A 3 -2.91 4.41 -12.90
N MET A 4 -3.17 3.92 -14.10
CA MET A 4 -4.42 4.15 -14.82
C MET A 4 -5.27 2.88 -14.73
N ILE A 5 -6.48 3.01 -14.21
CA ILE A 5 -7.43 1.91 -14.04
C ILE A 5 -8.61 2.13 -14.97
N SER A 6 -9.09 1.06 -15.58
CA SER A 6 -10.27 1.06 -16.44
C SER A 6 -11.12 -0.17 -16.12
N GLY A 7 -12.44 -0.02 -16.08
CA GLY A 7 -13.40 -1.08 -15.79
C GLY A 7 -14.23 -0.83 -14.52
N GLU A 8 -14.86 -1.88 -14.02
CA GLU A 8 -15.84 -1.79 -12.92
C GLU A 8 -15.26 -1.23 -11.60
N ALA A 9 -13.99 -1.49 -11.34
CA ALA A 9 -13.33 -0.98 -10.12
C ALA A 9 -13.28 0.56 -10.05
N VAL A 10 -13.37 1.26 -11.19
CA VAL A 10 -13.36 2.74 -11.24
C VAL A 10 -14.55 3.33 -10.49
N GLU A 11 -15.68 2.64 -10.48
CA GLU A 11 -16.88 3.09 -9.76
C GLU A 11 -16.59 3.27 -8.26
N MET A 12 -16.02 2.27 -7.63
CA MET A 12 -15.69 2.34 -6.20
C MET A 12 -14.62 3.39 -5.88
N PHE A 13 -13.63 3.58 -6.75
CA PHE A 13 -12.67 4.68 -6.58
C PHE A 13 -13.35 6.05 -6.70
N THR A 14 -14.31 6.19 -7.62
CA THR A 14 -15.10 7.42 -7.78
C THR A 14 -15.93 7.70 -6.53
N ILE A 15 -16.61 6.70 -6.00
CA ILE A 15 -17.41 6.82 -4.76
C ILE A 15 -16.50 7.22 -3.59
N SER A 16 -15.38 6.54 -3.40
CA SER A 16 -14.42 6.85 -2.32
C SER A 16 -13.87 8.27 -2.43
N PHE A 17 -13.58 8.74 -3.64
CA PHE A 17 -13.17 10.12 -3.87
C PHE A 17 -14.29 11.11 -3.49
N LEU A 18 -15.52 10.86 -3.95
CA LEU A 18 -16.64 11.76 -3.69
C LEU A 18 -17.05 11.78 -2.21
N GLN A 19 -16.86 10.69 -1.48
CA GLN A 19 -17.06 10.68 -0.02
C GLN A 19 -16.12 11.67 0.66
N ILE A 20 -14.82 11.62 0.32
CA ILE A 20 -13.82 12.54 0.88
C ILE A 20 -14.09 13.98 0.41
N TRP A 21 -14.46 14.15 -0.87
CA TRP A 21 -14.81 15.45 -1.43
C TRP A 21 -16.00 16.08 -0.71
N ASN A 22 -17.09 15.34 -0.54
CA ASN A 22 -18.29 15.82 0.14
C ASN A 22 -18.00 16.20 1.59
N TYR A 23 -17.19 15.39 2.29
CA TYR A 23 -16.77 15.69 3.65
C TYR A 23 -15.94 16.97 3.72
N GLN A 24 -14.93 17.11 2.84
CA GLN A 24 -13.99 18.23 2.88
C GLN A 24 -14.62 19.54 2.37
N ALA A 25 -15.48 19.47 1.38
CA ALA A 25 -16.15 20.62 0.79
C ALA A 25 -17.49 20.98 1.46
N GLU A 26 -17.89 20.20 2.48
CA GLU A 26 -19.18 20.34 3.16
C GLU A 26 -20.38 20.34 2.18
N THR A 27 -20.30 19.47 1.16
CA THR A 27 -21.31 19.34 0.11
C THR A 27 -21.99 17.97 0.19
N ASN A 28 -23.08 17.83 -0.57
CA ASN A 28 -23.77 16.55 -0.73
C ASN A 28 -23.94 16.26 -2.23
N THR A 29 -22.80 16.18 -2.93
CA THR A 29 -22.77 15.86 -4.35
C THR A 29 -23.27 14.42 -4.57
N PRO A 30 -24.31 14.20 -5.38
CA PRO A 30 -24.84 12.86 -5.62
C PRO A 30 -23.83 12.03 -6.43
N TYR A 31 -23.62 10.79 -6.02
CA TYR A 31 -22.62 9.90 -6.64
C TYR A 31 -23.07 9.47 -8.04
N GLU A 32 -24.35 9.30 -8.26
CA GLU A 32 -24.99 8.78 -9.47
C GLU A 32 -24.65 9.61 -10.71
N GLU A 33 -24.42 10.89 -10.54
CA GLU A 33 -24.03 11.80 -11.64
C GLU A 33 -22.65 11.50 -12.21
N PHE A 34 -21.79 10.81 -11.43
CA PHE A 34 -20.40 10.49 -11.77
C PHE A 34 -20.19 9.02 -12.11
N LEU A 35 -21.20 8.18 -11.86
CA LEU A 35 -21.15 6.77 -12.19
C LEU A 35 -21.62 6.59 -13.64
N LEU A 36 -20.64 6.62 -14.54
CA LEU A 36 -20.91 6.43 -15.97
C LEU A 36 -21.24 4.96 -16.26
N PRO A 37 -22.25 4.69 -17.12
CA PRO A 37 -22.51 3.32 -17.54
C PRO A 37 -21.25 2.72 -18.19
N HIS A 38 -20.79 1.60 -17.64
CA HIS A 38 -19.60 0.94 -18.15
C HIS A 38 -19.81 0.50 -19.61
N LYS A 39 -19.06 1.09 -20.53
CA LYS A 39 -18.89 0.47 -21.84
C LYS A 39 -18.15 -0.83 -21.60
N LYS A 40 -18.78 -1.96 -21.92
CA LYS A 40 -18.09 -3.26 -21.93
C LYS A 40 -16.93 -3.19 -22.90
N THR A 41 -15.76 -2.83 -22.40
CA THR A 41 -14.54 -2.85 -23.16
C THR A 41 -14.09 -4.31 -23.25
N LYS A 42 -13.87 -4.79 -24.46
CA LYS A 42 -13.29 -6.13 -24.72
C LYS A 42 -11.77 -6.15 -24.44
N ILE A 43 -11.32 -5.45 -23.42
CA ILE A 43 -9.90 -5.49 -23.02
C ILE A 43 -9.72 -6.80 -22.27
N PRO A 44 -8.86 -7.71 -22.72
CA PRO A 44 -8.55 -8.91 -21.98
C PRO A 44 -7.92 -8.48 -20.64
N TYR A 45 -8.46 -8.96 -19.55
CA TYR A 45 -7.93 -8.73 -18.22
C TYR A 45 -7.42 -10.06 -17.64
N ASN A 46 -6.38 -9.98 -16.86
CA ASN A 46 -5.77 -11.12 -16.20
C ASN A 46 -5.51 -10.80 -14.73
N GLY A 47 -6.57 -10.50 -13.99
CA GLY A 47 -6.49 -10.18 -12.58
C GLY A 47 -7.70 -9.42 -12.08
N TYR A 48 -7.65 -9.04 -10.82
CA TYR A 48 -8.71 -8.31 -10.13
C TYR A 48 -8.16 -7.03 -9.52
N VAL A 49 -8.97 -5.98 -9.52
CA VAL A 49 -8.73 -4.75 -8.76
C VAL A 49 -9.80 -4.67 -7.70
N ILE A 50 -9.39 -4.62 -6.44
CA ILE A 50 -10.29 -4.56 -5.28
C ILE A 50 -10.07 -3.22 -4.58
N PRO A 51 -10.87 -2.19 -4.89
CA PRO A 51 -10.84 -0.94 -4.17
C PRO A 51 -11.34 -1.14 -2.73
N PHE A 52 -10.65 -0.56 -1.77
CA PHE A 52 -11.11 -0.50 -0.39
C PHE A 52 -10.68 0.83 0.23
N SER A 53 -11.35 1.23 1.27
CA SER A 53 -10.95 2.34 2.14
C SER A 53 -10.75 1.84 3.54
N ASP A 54 -9.85 2.48 4.26
CA ASP A 54 -9.54 2.22 5.66
C ASP A 54 -9.64 3.54 6.44
N SER A 55 -10.18 3.51 7.62
CA SER A 55 -10.42 4.69 8.43
C SER A 55 -9.97 4.44 9.87
N PRO A 56 -9.31 5.41 10.53
CA PRO A 56 -8.96 5.27 11.93
C PRO A 56 -10.18 5.25 12.87
N THR A 57 -11.38 5.45 12.34
CA THR A 57 -12.63 5.45 13.10
C THR A 57 -13.44 4.16 12.97
N ASP A 58 -13.03 3.25 12.10
CA ASP A 58 -13.63 1.91 12.04
C ASP A 58 -12.87 0.93 12.94
N GLU A 59 -13.49 -0.19 13.25
CA GLU A 59 -12.92 -1.22 14.13
C GLU A 59 -12.02 -2.21 13.35
N ASN A 60 -11.84 -2.02 12.05
CA ASN A 60 -11.14 -2.94 11.17
C ASN A 60 -9.84 -2.32 10.66
N ASP A 61 -8.72 -2.89 11.02
CA ASP A 61 -7.39 -2.57 10.46
C ASP A 61 -7.19 -3.21 9.06
N THR A 62 -8.09 -2.90 8.12
CA THR A 62 -8.12 -3.56 6.80
C THR A 62 -6.80 -3.44 6.06
N GLY A 63 -6.20 -2.25 6.05
CA GLY A 63 -4.91 -2.00 5.41
C GLY A 63 -3.78 -2.82 6.04
N LYS A 64 -3.72 -2.90 7.37
CA LYS A 64 -2.75 -3.72 8.08
C LYS A 64 -2.94 -5.20 7.79
N LEU A 65 -4.18 -5.69 7.91
CA LEU A 65 -4.50 -7.11 7.67
C LEU A 65 -4.16 -7.53 6.23
N MET A 66 -4.36 -6.64 5.26
CA MET A 66 -4.00 -6.90 3.88
C MET A 66 -2.48 -7.04 3.71
N HIS A 67 -1.69 -6.14 4.30
CA HIS A 67 -0.23 -6.27 4.28
C HIS A 67 0.25 -7.56 4.97
N LEU A 68 -0.31 -7.89 6.13
CA LEU A 68 0.00 -9.15 6.82
C LEU A 68 -0.32 -10.37 5.96
N ASN A 69 -1.47 -10.35 5.28
CA ASN A 69 -1.84 -11.42 4.36
C ASN A 69 -0.87 -11.53 3.18
N MET A 70 -0.49 -10.41 2.55
CA MET A 70 0.49 -10.39 1.46
C MET A 70 1.83 -10.97 1.90
N ILE A 71 2.34 -10.58 3.08
CA ILE A 71 3.60 -11.08 3.64
C ILE A 71 3.53 -12.58 3.92
N ASN A 72 2.43 -13.05 4.53
CA ASN A 72 2.27 -14.45 4.90
C ASN A 72 2.04 -15.38 3.70
N CYS A 73 1.47 -14.86 2.61
CA CYS A 73 1.24 -15.61 1.37
C CYS A 73 2.43 -15.57 0.39
N ALA A 74 3.38 -14.66 0.60
CA ALA A 74 4.56 -14.54 -0.26
C ALA A 74 5.42 -15.81 -0.20
N GLN A 75 5.84 -16.30 -1.37
CA GLN A 75 6.69 -17.48 -1.55
C GLN A 75 8.08 -17.13 -2.06
N ASP A 76 8.16 -16.19 -3.01
CA ASP A 76 9.41 -15.79 -3.65
C ASP A 76 9.90 -14.44 -3.12
N TYR A 77 9.03 -13.42 -3.12
CA TYR A 77 9.40 -12.10 -2.65
C TYR A 77 8.24 -11.28 -2.08
N PHE A 78 8.58 -10.36 -1.17
CA PHE A 78 7.73 -9.27 -0.72
C PHE A 78 8.53 -7.96 -0.74
N TRP A 79 8.13 -7.02 -1.60
CA TRP A 79 8.79 -5.73 -1.75
C TRP A 79 7.81 -4.60 -1.43
N ILE A 80 8.26 -3.64 -0.65
CA ILE A 80 7.43 -2.50 -0.26
C ILE A 80 8.19 -1.19 -0.41
N THR A 81 7.50 -0.17 -0.92
CA THR A 81 7.95 1.22 -0.90
C THR A 81 7.04 1.99 0.05
N THR A 82 7.63 2.66 1.02
CA THR A 82 6.88 3.48 1.99
C THR A 82 7.71 4.68 2.45
N PRO A 83 7.10 5.88 2.56
CA PRO A 83 7.78 7.03 3.16
C PRO A 83 7.88 6.92 4.69
N TYR A 84 7.07 6.05 5.32
CA TYR A 84 6.99 5.91 6.76
C TYR A 84 7.05 4.43 7.16
N LEU A 85 8.21 4.00 7.62
CA LEU A 85 8.40 2.62 8.10
C LEU A 85 8.12 2.56 9.61
N ILE A 86 6.84 2.62 9.95
CA ILE A 86 6.36 2.49 11.33
C ILE A 86 5.70 1.13 11.44
N LEU A 87 6.40 0.19 12.08
CA LEU A 87 5.97 -1.20 12.18
C LEU A 87 5.64 -1.55 13.63
N ASP A 88 4.57 -2.28 13.81
CA ASP A 88 4.26 -2.94 15.07
C ASP A 88 4.93 -4.33 15.15
N GLN A 89 4.78 -4.96 16.31
CA GLN A 89 5.42 -6.26 16.57
C GLN A 89 4.88 -7.38 15.66
N GLU A 90 3.62 -7.29 15.24
CA GLU A 90 3.00 -8.30 14.35
C GLU A 90 3.62 -8.24 12.97
N MET A 91 3.79 -7.03 12.41
CA MET A 91 4.43 -6.81 11.13
C MET A 91 5.90 -7.26 11.15
N ILE A 92 6.65 -6.93 12.21
CA ILE A 92 8.04 -7.36 12.37
C ILE A 92 8.12 -8.89 12.43
N SER A 93 7.18 -9.55 13.12
CA SER A 93 7.13 -11.00 13.23
C SER A 93 6.81 -11.65 11.90
N ALA A 94 5.84 -11.12 11.15
CA ALA A 94 5.47 -11.62 9.83
C ALA A 94 6.64 -11.50 8.83
N LEU A 95 7.31 -10.35 8.77
CA LEU A 95 8.50 -10.15 7.93
C LEU A 95 9.64 -11.11 8.31
N THR A 96 9.84 -11.33 9.61
CA THR A 96 10.87 -12.27 10.12
C THR A 96 10.55 -13.70 9.68
N LEU A 97 9.29 -14.11 9.77
CA LEU A 97 8.84 -15.44 9.35
C LEU A 97 9.02 -15.63 7.84
N ALA A 98 8.60 -14.65 7.04
CA ALA A 98 8.78 -14.68 5.58
C ALA A 98 10.25 -14.88 5.19
N ILE A 99 11.16 -14.12 5.80
CA ILE A 99 12.61 -14.28 5.57
C ILE A 99 13.10 -15.68 5.99
N SER A 100 12.65 -16.18 7.13
CA SER A 100 13.02 -17.52 7.60
C SER A 100 12.55 -18.62 6.64
N ASN A 101 11.49 -18.37 5.90
CA ASN A 101 10.97 -19.24 4.84
C ASN A 101 11.67 -19.03 3.47
N GLY A 102 12.65 -18.13 3.38
CA GLY A 102 13.42 -17.89 2.17
C GLY A 102 12.87 -16.78 1.27
N VAL A 103 11.83 -16.07 1.69
CA VAL A 103 11.25 -14.94 0.93
C VAL A 103 12.23 -13.78 0.86
N ASP A 104 12.45 -13.20 -0.33
CA ASP A 104 13.26 -11.99 -0.52
C ASP A 104 12.46 -10.75 -0.09
N VAL A 105 12.75 -10.24 1.10
CA VAL A 105 12.06 -9.06 1.63
C VAL A 105 12.89 -7.81 1.38
N ARG A 106 12.30 -6.84 0.65
CA ARG A 106 12.93 -5.54 0.34
C ARG A 106 12.04 -4.38 0.73
N ILE A 107 12.62 -3.37 1.35
CA ILE A 107 11.94 -2.14 1.75
C ILE A 107 12.68 -0.95 1.12
N VAL A 108 11.95 -0.09 0.42
CA VAL A 108 12.46 1.16 -0.13
C VAL A 108 11.86 2.33 0.66
N VAL A 109 12.72 3.15 1.22
CA VAL A 109 12.37 4.36 1.96
C VAL A 109 12.95 5.60 1.28
N PRO A 110 12.41 6.82 1.51
CA PRO A 110 13.00 8.02 0.95
C PRO A 110 14.35 8.34 1.58
N GLY A 111 15.33 8.70 0.75
CA GLY A 111 16.58 9.31 1.20
C GLY A 111 16.41 10.79 1.55
N ILE A 112 15.35 11.45 1.01
CA ILE A 112 14.96 12.83 1.32
C ILE A 112 13.62 12.78 2.05
N PRO A 113 13.58 12.91 3.39
CA PRO A 113 12.34 12.82 4.14
C PRO A 113 11.52 14.12 4.04
N ASP A 114 10.20 13.99 4.02
CA ASP A 114 9.25 15.11 4.14
C ASP A 114 9.10 15.57 5.60
N LYS A 115 9.19 14.61 6.55
CA LYS A 115 9.04 14.84 7.99
C LYS A 115 10.22 14.23 8.75
N LYS A 116 11.16 15.06 9.19
CA LYS A 116 12.39 14.63 9.87
C LYS A 116 12.13 13.74 11.10
N MET A 117 11.17 14.11 11.96
CA MET A 117 10.86 13.34 13.17
C MET A 117 10.35 11.92 12.83
N VAL A 118 9.49 11.79 11.83
CA VAL A 118 8.96 10.49 11.40
C VAL A 118 10.08 9.64 10.77
N TYR A 119 11.02 10.27 10.11
CA TYR A 119 12.16 9.59 9.53
C TYR A 119 13.12 9.01 10.58
N GLU A 120 13.30 9.69 11.71
CA GLU A 120 14.08 9.13 12.83
C GLU A 120 13.40 7.87 13.41
N VAL A 121 12.07 7.85 13.51
CA VAL A 121 11.32 6.64 13.88
C VAL A 121 11.51 5.52 12.83
N THR A 122 11.46 5.87 11.56
CA THR A 122 11.73 4.94 10.46
C THR A 122 13.12 4.31 10.61
N LYS A 123 14.16 5.12 10.86
CA LYS A 123 15.54 4.64 11.04
C LYS A 123 15.70 3.72 12.27
N ALA A 124 14.96 3.98 13.34
CA ALA A 124 15.02 3.14 14.54
C ALA A 124 14.63 1.68 14.26
N ASN A 125 13.82 1.43 13.23
CA ASN A 125 13.45 0.09 12.80
C ASN A 125 14.50 -0.60 11.91
N PHE A 126 15.45 0.15 11.32
CA PHE A 126 16.42 -0.41 10.37
C PHE A 126 17.28 -1.50 11.00
N ASP A 127 17.87 -1.22 12.15
CA ASP A 127 18.77 -2.17 12.82
C ASP A 127 18.09 -3.50 13.15
N ILE A 128 16.85 -3.44 13.58
CA ILE A 128 16.07 -4.63 13.93
C ILE A 128 15.80 -5.46 12.67
N LEU A 129 15.38 -4.81 11.60
CA LEU A 129 14.98 -5.47 10.35
C LEU A 129 16.20 -6.01 9.58
N ILE A 130 17.28 -5.23 9.50
CA ILE A 130 18.53 -5.65 8.81
C ILE A 130 19.14 -6.87 9.51
N LYS A 131 19.18 -6.89 10.85
CA LYS A 131 19.65 -8.05 11.60
C LYS A 131 18.82 -9.32 11.36
N LYS A 132 17.59 -9.17 10.92
CA LYS A 132 16.69 -10.28 10.56
C LYS A 132 16.78 -10.67 9.08
N GLY A 133 17.53 -9.94 8.27
CA GLY A 133 17.77 -10.23 6.86
C GLY A 133 16.93 -9.41 5.88
N VAL A 134 16.15 -8.44 6.35
CA VAL A 134 15.44 -7.49 5.47
C VAL A 134 16.45 -6.62 4.73
N LYS A 135 16.28 -6.44 3.42
CA LYS A 135 17.08 -5.54 2.60
C LYS A 135 16.41 -4.17 2.56
N ILE A 136 17.03 -3.16 3.13
CA ILE A 136 16.52 -1.78 3.16
C ILE A 136 17.31 -0.92 2.20
N TYR A 137 16.61 -0.15 1.36
CA TYR A 137 17.19 0.75 0.37
C TYR A 137 16.67 2.17 0.59
N GLU A 138 17.58 3.13 0.56
CA GLU A 138 17.24 4.56 0.52
C GLU A 138 17.19 5.05 -0.93
N TYR A 139 16.04 5.60 -1.33
CA TYR A 139 15.88 6.20 -2.66
C TYR A 139 16.51 7.59 -2.69
N THR A 140 17.67 7.71 -3.37
CA THR A 140 18.46 8.94 -3.41
C THR A 140 18.26 9.83 -4.66
N PRO A 141 17.71 9.34 -5.80
CA PRO A 141 17.59 10.16 -7.01
C PRO A 141 16.60 11.33 -6.89
N GLY A 142 15.81 11.40 -5.83
CA GLY A 142 14.83 12.46 -5.61
C GLY A 142 13.88 12.13 -4.47
N PHE A 143 12.78 12.88 -4.41
CA PHE A 143 11.72 12.63 -3.43
C PHE A 143 10.84 11.46 -3.87
N ILE A 144 10.58 10.51 -2.97
CA ILE A 144 9.63 9.43 -3.18
C ILE A 144 8.60 9.41 -2.04
N HIS A 145 7.31 9.34 -2.39
CA HIS A 145 6.21 9.25 -1.43
C HIS A 145 5.21 8.12 -1.81
N GLY A 146 5.69 7.16 -2.59
CA GLY A 146 4.94 5.98 -2.97
C GLY A 146 4.65 5.08 -1.77
N LYS A 147 3.47 4.50 -1.74
CA LYS A 147 3.03 3.46 -0.81
C LYS A 147 2.53 2.31 -1.67
N VAL A 148 3.44 1.38 -1.95
CA VAL A 148 3.19 0.26 -2.85
C VAL A 148 3.82 -0.98 -2.25
N ALA A 149 3.08 -2.06 -2.20
CA ALA A 149 3.57 -3.37 -1.82
C ALA A 149 3.38 -4.35 -2.99
N LEU A 150 4.32 -5.25 -3.18
CA LEU A 150 4.29 -6.29 -4.22
C LEU A 150 4.62 -7.64 -3.59
N ALA A 151 3.89 -8.67 -3.94
CA ALA A 151 4.16 -10.05 -3.55
C ALA A 151 4.03 -10.99 -4.76
N ASP A 152 5.12 -11.67 -5.13
CA ASP A 152 5.18 -12.78 -6.11
C ASP A 152 4.54 -12.51 -7.48
N ASP A 153 4.54 -11.28 -7.98
CA ASP A 153 3.79 -10.89 -9.19
C ASP A 153 2.28 -11.23 -9.14
N ARG A 154 1.75 -11.48 -7.95
CA ARG A 154 0.35 -11.92 -7.73
C ARG A 154 -0.49 -10.85 -7.03
N SER A 155 0.13 -10.04 -6.18
CA SER A 155 -0.56 -9.03 -5.37
C SER A 155 0.23 -7.73 -5.34
N ALA A 156 -0.47 -6.61 -5.47
CA ALA A 156 0.09 -5.26 -5.40
C ALA A 156 -0.93 -4.28 -4.78
#